data_4644f8f99853bd73942e8e94d26a5ada
#
_entry.id   4644f8f99853bd73942e8e94d26a5ada
#
_cell.length_a   1.000
_cell.length_b   1.000
_cell.length_c   1.000
_cell.angle_alpha   90.00
_cell.angle_beta   90.00
_cell.angle_gamma   90.00
#
_symmetry.space_group_name_H-M   'P 1'
#
loop_
_entity.id
_entity.type
_entity.pdbx_description
1 polymer ?
#
loop_
_entity_poly.entity_id
_entity_poly.type
_entity_poly.pdbx_seq_one_letter_code
_entity_poly.pdbx_strand_id
1 'polypeptide(L)'
;MTDRVGPVAFALFAAVVLVATLASPPRADAQTSSPWSPAAETRSVRILGIGEFSGALSRPVGFQGELRDGSGNVRPAGGGPHLAATVGKLRDQAEDSLLLATGDSIGGTAPEAALLGDRATIEYFNRLGVDGAGVGRRELEKGADHVRSLVTPGCVTERDCRVDPPLPPFRGAAFPFLASNVIPSPDSAPTFPFAIHRVGDVRVGVVAVTSPSTSVPETTTRLTDPLRAIDETVESLRFLGVEAIVAMVQSDTVHDNLDPAACPDELTELDLVKQLNPAVDALIVGASGGPATCRVFDSDNDERVVVAPASHGRSVTVVDLAVDPSTGDVIRPQTSVFNQTVNLDIEPDAGTEELVRQAQAAAAPQAREVIGAADETIERAMDANGESPLADLIADGQLHAARGRGAELALSNPDSLRTDLPAGPLDYADLHTVQPYGDRLYLVTVTGEELRAAFDHFADDIGRNGPAVSSNVRYTVDLRRPPGARVSEIVVDDEPVDPRREYTVVVNEFLSSPEWDGSVLAERGDRREAGLTDLDALRRYVAEEGPLSAPETGRISVIG
;
A
#
# COMPACT_ATOMS: atom_id res chain seq x y z
N MET A 1 48.85 28.38 -0.57
CA MET A 1 48.35 28.29 0.80
C MET A 1 47.34 27.16 0.79
N THR A 2 47.79 26.03 1.27
CA THR A 2 47.15 24.74 1.33
C THR A 2 46.36 24.67 2.63
N ASP A 3 45.05 24.42 2.56
CA ASP A 3 44.31 23.97 3.74
C ASP A 3 43.66 22.61 3.47
N ARG A 4 44.04 21.69 4.34
CA ARG A 4 43.66 20.29 4.36
C ARG A 4 42.26 20.13 4.96
N VAL A 5 41.36 19.45 4.27
CA VAL A 5 40.13 18.95 4.87
C VAL A 5 40.41 17.52 5.35
N GLY A 6 40.34 17.32 6.65
CA GLY A 6 40.46 16.00 7.28
C GLY A 6 39.14 15.23 7.26
N PRO A 7 39.17 13.91 7.41
CA PRO A 7 38.00 13.08 7.33
C PRO A 7 37.13 13.20 8.59
N VAL A 8 35.84 13.42 8.40
CA VAL A 8 34.83 13.38 9.46
C VAL A 8 34.52 11.92 9.75
N ALA A 9 34.86 11.49 10.96
CA ALA A 9 34.52 10.16 11.45
C ALA A 9 33.04 10.09 11.81
N PHE A 10 32.31 9.17 11.20
CA PHE A 10 30.97 8.79 11.60
C PHE A 10 31.04 8.10 12.97
N ALA A 11 30.45 8.70 13.98
CA ALA A 11 30.24 8.07 15.28
C ALA A 11 28.88 7.35 15.28
N LEU A 12 28.91 6.03 15.21
CA LEU A 12 27.77 5.19 15.53
C LEU A 12 27.47 5.27 17.04
N PHE A 13 26.33 5.83 17.43
CA PHE A 13 25.80 5.65 18.77
C PHE A 13 24.92 4.40 18.81
N ALA A 14 25.51 3.28 19.22
CA ALA A 14 24.78 2.10 19.61
C ALA A 14 24.52 2.16 21.13
N ALA A 15 23.31 2.39 21.55
CA ALA A 15 22.90 2.24 22.94
C ALA A 15 22.62 0.75 23.22
N VAL A 16 23.63 0.02 23.69
CA VAL A 16 23.45 -1.34 24.20
C VAL A 16 23.24 -1.26 25.70
N VAL A 17 22.06 -1.59 26.20
CA VAL A 17 21.82 -1.83 27.63
C VAL A 17 22.19 -3.29 27.93
N LEU A 18 23.37 -3.51 28.52
CA LEU A 18 23.84 -4.80 28.95
C LEU A 18 23.48 -4.98 30.44
N VAL A 19 22.56 -5.87 30.75
CA VAL A 19 22.35 -6.34 32.14
C VAL A 19 23.17 -7.63 32.30
N ALA A 20 24.31 -7.53 32.96
CA ALA A 20 25.15 -8.66 33.31
C ALA A 20 24.73 -9.23 34.68
N THR A 21 24.20 -10.44 34.71
CA THR A 21 24.11 -11.25 35.94
C THR A 21 25.27 -12.22 35.97
N LEU A 22 26.15 -12.04 36.95
CA LEU A 22 27.26 -12.97 37.23
C LEU A 22 26.72 -14.25 37.85
N ALA A 23 26.82 -15.37 37.14
CA ALA A 23 26.61 -16.71 37.72
C ALA A 23 27.92 -17.50 37.69
N SER A 24 28.28 -18.09 38.83
CA SER A 24 29.48 -18.88 39.05
C SER A 24 29.41 -20.24 38.31
N PRO A 25 30.53 -20.82 37.83
CA PRO A 25 30.52 -22.06 37.09
C PRO A 25 30.27 -23.29 37.97
N PRO A 26 29.45 -24.26 37.54
CA PRO A 26 29.38 -25.57 38.19
C PRO A 26 30.50 -26.49 37.75
N ARG A 27 30.88 -27.37 38.69
CA ARG A 27 31.91 -28.42 38.48
C ARG A 27 31.42 -29.47 37.49
N ALA A 28 32.33 -29.87 36.61
CA ALA A 28 32.09 -30.93 35.64
C ALA A 28 32.09 -32.31 36.33
N ASP A 29 30.95 -32.97 36.33
CA ASP A 29 30.87 -34.41 36.49
C ASP A 29 30.82 -35.07 35.10
N ALA A 30 31.77 -35.95 34.84
CA ALA A 30 31.83 -36.70 33.58
C ALA A 30 30.67 -37.72 33.55
N GLN A 31 29.60 -37.38 32.85
CA GLN A 31 28.56 -38.35 32.50
C GLN A 31 28.82 -38.90 31.10
N THR A 32 28.85 -40.22 31.02
CA THR A 32 28.93 -40.99 29.79
C THR A 32 27.78 -40.64 28.84
N SER A 33 28.10 -40.06 27.70
CA SER A 33 27.15 -39.70 26.63
C SER A 33 26.49 -40.99 26.09
N SER A 34 25.21 -41.13 26.32
CA SER A 34 24.33 -42.04 25.58
C SER A 34 24.24 -41.57 24.12
N PRO A 35 24.34 -42.45 23.11
CA PRO A 35 24.26 -42.04 21.71
C PRO A 35 22.83 -41.78 21.21
N TRP A 36 21.87 -41.63 22.11
CA TRP A 36 20.48 -41.25 21.81
C TRP A 36 20.09 -40.02 22.62
N SER A 37 20.51 -38.84 22.14
CA SER A 37 19.78 -37.61 22.48
C SER A 37 18.48 -37.63 21.68
N PRO A 38 17.32 -37.46 22.32
CA PRO A 38 16.10 -37.15 21.56
C PRO A 38 16.43 -35.92 20.71
N ALA A 39 16.02 -35.95 19.43
CA ALA A 39 16.10 -34.76 18.59
C ALA A 39 15.49 -33.60 19.39
N ALA A 40 16.23 -32.51 19.52
CA ALA A 40 15.73 -31.34 20.25
C ALA A 40 14.38 -30.97 19.63
N GLU A 41 13.34 -30.88 20.48
CA GLU A 41 12.01 -30.49 20.00
C GLU A 41 12.13 -29.13 19.33
N THR A 42 11.73 -29.05 18.06
CA THR A 42 11.68 -27.79 17.30
C THR A 42 10.84 -26.76 18.04
N ARG A 43 11.32 -25.52 18.09
CA ARG A 43 10.53 -24.39 18.59
C ARG A 43 9.69 -23.82 17.46
N SER A 44 8.41 -23.61 17.69
CA SER A 44 7.54 -22.91 16.75
C SER A 44 7.45 -21.42 17.11
N VAL A 45 7.75 -20.56 16.16
CA VAL A 45 7.60 -19.10 16.30
C VAL A 45 6.57 -18.64 15.26
N ARG A 46 5.46 -18.09 15.74
CA ARG A 46 4.41 -17.56 14.85
C ARG A 46 4.68 -16.13 14.47
N ILE A 47 4.72 -15.87 13.16
CA ILE A 47 4.74 -14.54 12.59
C ILE A 47 3.39 -14.28 11.92
N LEU A 48 2.71 -13.21 12.35
CA LEU A 48 1.48 -12.72 11.74
C LEU A 48 1.82 -11.51 10.86
N GLY A 49 1.31 -11.49 9.64
CA GLY A 49 1.54 -10.40 8.68
C GLY A 49 0.25 -9.70 8.30
N ILE A 50 0.26 -8.36 8.31
CA ILE A 50 -0.77 -7.50 7.72
C ILE A 50 -0.13 -6.82 6.52
N GLY A 51 -0.77 -6.90 5.35
CA GLY A 51 -0.37 -6.19 4.14
C GLY A 51 -0.80 -4.73 4.14
N GLU A 52 -0.80 -4.13 2.98
CA GLU A 52 -1.28 -2.77 2.74
C GLU A 52 -2.64 -2.53 3.45
N PHE A 53 -2.58 -1.99 4.67
CA PHE A 53 -3.81 -1.72 5.45
C PHE A 53 -4.52 -0.47 4.98
N SER A 54 -3.79 0.53 4.50
CA SER A 54 -4.28 1.79 3.92
C SER A 54 -5.35 2.49 4.77
N GLY A 55 -5.21 2.46 6.09
CA GLY A 55 -6.16 3.08 7.00
C GLY A 55 -7.57 2.46 7.00
N ALA A 56 -7.73 1.19 6.61
CA ALA A 56 -9.01 0.49 6.52
C ALA A 56 -9.62 0.16 7.90
N LEU A 57 -9.80 1.19 8.73
CA LEU A 57 -10.44 1.09 10.04
C LEU A 57 -11.88 0.59 9.91
N SER A 58 -12.65 1.23 9.04
CA SER A 58 -13.93 0.71 8.55
C SER A 58 -13.70 -0.27 7.41
N ARG A 59 -14.61 -1.23 7.24
CA ARG A 59 -14.53 -2.16 6.12
C ARG A 59 -14.68 -1.40 4.80
N PRO A 60 -13.76 -1.58 3.85
CA PRO A 60 -13.88 -0.97 2.53
C PRO A 60 -15.16 -1.42 1.79
N VAL A 61 -15.66 -0.57 0.92
CA VAL A 61 -16.82 -0.89 0.06
C VAL A 61 -16.39 -1.57 -1.25
N GLY A 62 -17.33 -2.24 -1.89
CA GLY A 62 -17.11 -2.93 -3.16
C GLY A 62 -16.08 -4.06 -3.03
N PHE A 63 -15.37 -4.33 -4.12
CA PHE A 63 -14.44 -5.47 -4.21
C PHE A 63 -13.26 -5.41 -3.21
N GLN A 64 -12.91 -4.22 -2.73
CA GLN A 64 -11.87 -4.06 -1.71
C GLN A 64 -12.30 -4.55 -0.32
N GLY A 65 -13.58 -4.75 -0.08
CA GLY A 65 -14.13 -5.35 1.13
C GLY A 65 -14.53 -6.82 0.96
N GLU A 66 -14.00 -7.51 -0.06
CA GLU A 66 -14.40 -8.87 -0.43
C GLU A 66 -13.18 -9.76 -0.70
N LEU A 67 -13.31 -11.05 -0.38
CA LEU A 67 -12.36 -12.11 -0.77
C LEU A 67 -13.13 -13.36 -1.21
N ARG A 68 -12.45 -14.25 -1.94
CA ARG A 68 -12.99 -15.59 -2.24
C ARG A 68 -12.72 -16.53 -1.08
N ASP A 69 -13.70 -17.35 -0.74
CA ASP A 69 -13.48 -18.49 0.14
C ASP A 69 -12.86 -19.68 -0.66
N GLY A 70 -12.42 -20.72 0.07
CA GLY A 70 -11.84 -21.93 -0.55
C GLY A 70 -12.79 -22.70 -1.48
N SER A 71 -14.06 -22.29 -1.60
CA SER A 71 -15.04 -22.81 -2.56
C SER A 71 -15.23 -21.89 -3.77
N GLY A 72 -14.49 -20.77 -3.83
CA GLY A 72 -14.56 -19.78 -4.90
C GLY A 72 -15.70 -18.76 -4.78
N ASN A 73 -16.47 -18.77 -3.68
CA ASN A 73 -17.52 -17.80 -3.47
C ASN A 73 -16.93 -16.48 -2.94
N VAL A 74 -17.37 -15.36 -3.52
CA VAL A 74 -17.01 -14.03 -3.02
C VAL A 74 -17.79 -13.74 -1.73
N ARG A 75 -17.06 -13.33 -0.68
CA ARG A 75 -17.61 -13.00 0.63
C ARG A 75 -17.06 -11.68 1.16
N PRO A 76 -17.85 -10.93 1.92
CA PRO A 76 -17.34 -9.77 2.64
C PRO A 76 -16.21 -10.16 3.59
N ALA A 77 -15.13 -9.35 3.59
CA ALA A 77 -13.95 -9.57 4.42
C ALA A 77 -13.33 -8.23 4.87
N GLY A 78 -12.60 -8.25 5.99
CA GLY A 78 -11.85 -7.09 6.48
C GLY A 78 -12.64 -6.22 7.45
N GLY A 79 -12.09 -5.02 7.70
CA GLY A 79 -12.54 -4.10 8.74
C GLY A 79 -11.78 -4.28 10.05
N GLY A 80 -11.30 -3.16 10.62
CA GLY A 80 -10.43 -3.15 11.79
C GLY A 80 -10.87 -4.02 12.96
N PRO A 81 -12.13 -3.94 13.45
CA PRO A 81 -12.58 -4.75 14.59
C PRO A 81 -12.55 -6.27 14.33
N HIS A 82 -12.87 -6.72 13.11
CA HIS A 82 -12.82 -8.14 12.74
C HIS A 82 -11.37 -8.61 12.53
N LEU A 83 -10.52 -7.73 11.98
CA LEU A 83 -9.08 -8.00 11.88
C LEU A 83 -8.47 -8.18 13.26
N ALA A 84 -8.80 -7.32 14.22
CA ALA A 84 -8.32 -7.43 15.59
C ALA A 84 -8.78 -8.73 16.27
N ALA A 85 -10.04 -9.12 16.10
CA ALA A 85 -10.56 -10.39 16.61
C ALA A 85 -9.86 -11.59 15.98
N THR A 86 -9.59 -11.53 14.66
CA THR A 86 -8.86 -12.58 13.94
C THR A 86 -7.42 -12.71 14.42
N VAL A 87 -6.70 -11.60 14.59
CA VAL A 87 -5.34 -11.57 15.15
C VAL A 87 -5.32 -12.12 16.55
N GLY A 88 -6.27 -11.71 17.41
CA GLY A 88 -6.42 -12.25 18.77
C GLY A 88 -6.56 -13.77 18.78
N LYS A 89 -7.48 -14.31 17.97
CA LYS A 89 -7.68 -15.75 17.84
C LYS A 89 -6.44 -16.49 17.34
N LEU A 90 -5.68 -15.89 16.41
CA LEU A 90 -4.44 -16.50 15.89
C LEU A 90 -3.33 -16.48 16.95
N ARG A 91 -3.24 -15.43 17.76
CA ARG A 91 -2.32 -15.36 18.92
C ARG A 91 -2.64 -16.41 19.98
N ASP A 92 -3.91 -16.60 20.30
CA ASP A 92 -4.34 -17.60 21.29
C ASP A 92 -4.00 -19.05 20.88
N GLN A 93 -3.68 -19.29 19.61
CA GLN A 93 -3.29 -20.60 19.06
C GLN A 93 -1.78 -20.84 19.08
N ALA A 94 -0.98 -19.90 19.55
CA ALA A 94 0.47 -20.00 19.65
C ALA A 94 0.95 -19.59 21.04
N GLU A 95 2.10 -20.13 21.48
CA GLU A 95 2.69 -19.71 22.77
C GLU A 95 3.18 -18.27 22.70
N ASP A 96 3.84 -17.93 21.59
CA ASP A 96 4.41 -16.61 21.34
C ASP A 96 4.25 -16.25 19.85
N SER A 97 4.05 -14.98 19.56
CA SER A 97 3.91 -14.49 18.18
C SER A 97 4.41 -13.07 18.01
N LEU A 98 4.80 -12.73 16.79
CA LEU A 98 5.01 -11.35 16.33
C LEU A 98 3.90 -10.95 15.37
N LEU A 99 3.51 -9.68 15.41
CA LEU A 99 2.60 -9.07 14.44
C LEU A 99 3.34 -7.99 13.68
N LEU A 100 3.47 -8.17 12.38
CA LEU A 100 4.20 -7.27 11.48
C LEU A 100 3.23 -6.65 10.46
N ALA A 101 3.46 -5.40 10.10
CA ALA A 101 2.79 -4.73 9.00
C ALA A 101 3.83 -4.39 7.91
N THR A 102 3.53 -4.67 6.63
CA THR A 102 4.54 -4.57 5.57
C THR A 102 4.88 -3.14 5.15
N GLY A 103 3.94 -2.22 5.24
CA GLY A 103 3.99 -0.84 4.75
C GLY A 103 2.65 -0.47 4.12
N ASP A 104 2.53 0.75 3.63
CA ASP A 104 1.25 1.32 3.17
C ASP A 104 0.13 1.08 4.19
N SER A 105 0.51 1.20 5.45
CA SER A 105 -0.39 0.96 6.58
C SER A 105 -1.36 2.10 6.80
N ILE A 106 -0.91 3.31 6.47
CA ILE A 106 -1.68 4.54 6.51
C ILE A 106 -2.25 4.86 5.12
N GLY A 107 -3.02 5.94 5.05
CA GLY A 107 -3.63 6.37 3.79
C GLY A 107 -5.15 6.42 3.91
N GLY A 108 -5.80 6.79 2.84
CA GLY A 108 -7.15 7.29 2.93
C GLY A 108 -8.28 6.32 2.64
N THR A 109 -8.17 5.00 2.83
CA THR A 109 -9.29 4.11 2.50
C THR A 109 -10.56 4.42 3.32
N ALA A 110 -10.42 4.78 4.60
CA ALA A 110 -11.55 5.21 5.43
C ALA A 110 -11.50 6.73 5.67
N PRO A 111 -12.65 7.45 5.55
CA PRO A 111 -12.70 8.89 5.78
C PRO A 111 -12.14 9.31 7.14
N GLU A 112 -12.39 8.54 8.19
CA GLU A 112 -11.86 8.80 9.53
C GLU A 112 -10.34 8.69 9.60
N ALA A 113 -9.70 7.82 8.82
CA ALA A 113 -8.24 7.75 8.75
C ALA A 113 -7.68 9.01 8.07
N ALA A 114 -8.20 9.38 6.90
CA ALA A 114 -7.75 10.53 6.13
C ALA A 114 -7.95 11.86 6.88
N LEU A 115 -9.14 12.09 7.41
CA LEU A 115 -9.51 13.36 8.07
C LEU A 115 -8.79 13.57 9.40
N LEU A 116 -8.41 12.48 10.09
CA LEU A 116 -7.66 12.53 11.35
C LEU A 116 -6.14 12.42 11.16
N GLY A 117 -5.65 12.56 9.92
CA GLY A 117 -4.22 12.53 9.62
C GLY A 117 -3.55 11.22 10.01
N ASP A 118 -4.22 10.09 9.76
CA ASP A 118 -3.77 8.71 10.01
C ASP A 118 -3.55 8.33 11.48
N ARG A 119 -3.77 9.25 12.43
CA ARG A 119 -3.56 8.99 13.87
C ARG A 119 -4.45 7.90 14.41
N ALA A 120 -5.69 7.82 13.95
CA ALA A 120 -6.59 6.74 14.34
C ALA A 120 -6.07 5.38 13.92
N THR A 121 -5.42 5.28 12.75
CA THR A 121 -4.76 4.07 12.27
C THR A 121 -3.58 3.67 13.16
N ILE A 122 -2.75 4.63 13.57
CA ILE A 122 -1.63 4.36 14.47
C ILE A 122 -2.11 3.92 15.86
N GLU A 123 -3.15 4.56 16.42
CA GLU A 123 -3.74 4.12 17.70
C GLU A 123 -4.38 2.73 17.58
N TYR A 124 -4.98 2.40 16.44
CA TYR A 124 -5.48 1.07 16.14
C TYR A 124 -4.32 0.04 16.12
N PHE A 125 -3.20 0.33 15.45
CA PHE A 125 -2.02 -0.54 15.41
C PHE A 125 -1.36 -0.69 16.79
N ASN A 126 -1.28 0.39 17.56
CA ASN A 126 -0.82 0.34 18.96
C ASN A 126 -1.69 -0.62 19.79
N ARG A 127 -3.02 -0.54 19.64
CA ARG A 127 -3.96 -1.41 20.36
C ARG A 127 -3.91 -2.85 19.86
N LEU A 128 -3.72 -3.05 18.56
CA LEU A 128 -3.54 -4.37 17.98
C LEU A 128 -2.21 -5.02 18.42
N GLY A 129 -1.27 -4.22 18.92
CA GLY A 129 0.05 -4.67 19.34
C GLY A 129 0.92 -5.07 18.16
N VAL A 130 1.05 -4.20 17.18
CA VAL A 130 2.00 -4.35 16.08
C VAL A 130 3.41 -4.24 16.66
N ASP A 131 4.29 -5.16 16.30
CA ASP A 131 5.68 -5.23 16.78
C ASP A 131 6.66 -4.49 15.85
N GLY A 132 6.30 -4.31 14.58
CA GLY A 132 7.07 -3.55 13.59
C GLY A 132 6.26 -3.31 12.34
N ALA A 133 6.46 -2.14 11.74
CA ALA A 133 5.84 -1.77 10.46
C ALA A 133 6.90 -1.40 9.43
N GLY A 134 6.78 -1.91 8.21
CA GLY A 134 7.54 -1.44 7.06
C GLY A 134 7.10 -0.03 6.65
N VAL A 135 7.84 0.56 5.75
CA VAL A 135 7.52 1.85 5.14
C VAL A 135 7.22 1.62 3.67
N GLY A 136 6.12 2.15 3.20
CA GLY A 136 5.71 2.11 1.81
C GLY A 136 5.51 3.51 1.22
N ARG A 137 4.88 3.57 0.05
CA ARG A 137 4.59 4.81 -0.65
C ARG A 137 3.74 5.75 0.20
N ARG A 138 2.71 5.23 0.86
CA ARG A 138 1.75 6.03 1.65
C ARG A 138 2.42 6.73 2.84
N GLU A 139 3.40 6.11 3.48
CA GLU A 139 4.18 6.76 4.52
C GLU A 139 5.09 7.84 3.96
N LEU A 140 5.65 7.67 2.76
CA LEU A 140 6.66 8.56 2.17
C LEU A 140 6.06 9.72 1.37
N GLU A 141 4.92 9.54 0.70
CA GLU A 141 4.33 10.53 -0.20
C GLU A 141 3.89 11.83 0.49
N LYS A 142 3.48 11.75 1.76
CA LYS A 142 3.07 12.93 2.55
C LYS A 142 4.26 13.68 3.15
N GLY A 143 5.47 13.18 2.92
CA GLY A 143 6.72 13.79 3.37
C GLY A 143 7.12 13.45 4.80
N ALA A 144 8.34 13.85 5.14
CA ALA A 144 9.00 13.52 6.41
C ALA A 144 8.25 14.03 7.66
N ASP A 145 7.62 15.18 7.57
CA ASP A 145 6.88 15.76 8.68
C ASP A 145 5.63 14.95 9.04
N HIS A 146 4.99 14.34 8.04
CA HIS A 146 3.85 13.49 8.29
C HIS A 146 4.26 12.23 9.08
N VAL A 147 5.28 11.50 8.61
CA VAL A 147 5.80 10.31 9.33
C VAL A 147 6.27 10.68 10.74
N ARG A 148 6.93 11.84 10.89
CA ARG A 148 7.31 12.35 12.23
C ARG A 148 6.09 12.57 13.12
N SER A 149 4.97 13.08 12.57
CA SER A 149 3.73 13.28 13.32
C SER A 149 3.12 11.97 13.81
N LEU A 150 3.36 10.85 13.10
CA LEU A 150 2.86 9.53 13.47
C LEU A 150 3.66 8.85 14.60
N VAL A 151 4.94 9.22 14.77
CA VAL A 151 5.79 8.65 15.82
C VAL A 151 5.93 9.56 17.04
N THR A 152 5.56 10.85 16.92
CA THR A 152 5.72 11.83 18.00
C THR A 152 4.44 11.96 18.80
N PRO A 153 4.50 11.86 20.14
CA PRO A 153 3.34 12.10 20.98
C PRO A 153 2.83 13.55 20.89
N GLY A 154 1.52 13.71 20.97
CA GLY A 154 0.89 15.03 20.95
C GLY A 154 0.57 15.53 19.55
N CYS A 155 0.53 16.84 19.37
CA CYS A 155 0.23 17.48 18.09
C CYS A 155 1.50 18.09 17.51
N VAL A 156 1.83 17.79 16.28
CA VAL A 156 2.96 18.41 15.56
C VAL A 156 2.54 19.72 14.92
N THR A 157 1.26 19.83 14.51
CA THR A 157 0.68 21.06 13.95
C THR A 157 -0.57 21.48 14.72
N GLU A 158 -0.94 22.78 14.62
CA GLU A 158 -2.20 23.26 15.21
C GLU A 158 -3.45 22.56 14.63
N ARG A 159 -3.40 22.14 13.37
CA ARG A 159 -4.47 21.41 12.72
C ARG A 159 -4.73 20.07 13.39
N ASP A 160 -3.66 19.39 13.78
CA ASP A 160 -3.72 18.07 14.41
C ASP A 160 -4.38 18.09 15.80
N CYS A 161 -4.43 19.27 16.45
CA CYS A 161 -5.03 19.45 17.77
C CYS A 161 -6.49 19.89 17.77
N ARG A 162 -7.04 20.25 16.60
CA ARG A 162 -8.37 20.87 16.50
C ARG A 162 -9.47 19.87 16.13
N VAL A 163 -9.39 18.67 16.64
CA VAL A 163 -10.44 17.67 16.43
C VAL A 163 -11.51 17.83 17.51
N ASP A 164 -12.77 17.97 17.12
CA ASP A 164 -13.93 18.09 18.00
C ASP A 164 -14.98 17.02 17.63
N PRO A 165 -15.32 16.06 18.50
CA PRO A 165 -14.82 15.89 19.87
C PRO A 165 -13.36 15.48 19.93
N PRO A 166 -12.64 15.88 21.00
CA PRO A 166 -11.23 15.57 21.12
C PRO A 166 -10.99 14.06 21.28
N LEU A 167 -10.13 13.52 20.43
CA LEU A 167 -9.61 12.16 20.60
C LEU A 167 -8.75 12.08 21.88
N PRO A 168 -8.56 10.88 22.45
CA PRO A 168 -7.56 10.68 23.49
C PRO A 168 -6.20 11.25 23.07
N PRO A 169 -5.36 11.74 24.02
CA PRO A 169 -4.05 12.26 23.67
C PRO A 169 -3.25 11.24 22.86
N PHE A 170 -2.85 11.63 21.65
CA PHE A 170 -2.08 10.79 20.75
C PHE A 170 -0.69 10.51 21.35
N ARG A 171 -0.29 9.24 21.38
CA ARG A 171 0.95 8.77 22.01
C ARG A 171 2.07 8.51 21.01
N GLY A 172 1.80 8.61 19.72
CA GLY A 172 2.69 8.17 18.65
C GLY A 172 2.68 6.65 18.47
N ALA A 173 3.35 6.17 17.44
CA ALA A 173 3.50 4.74 17.21
C ALA A 173 4.31 4.09 18.34
N ALA A 174 3.78 3.01 18.93
CA ALA A 174 4.46 2.22 19.95
C ALA A 174 5.39 1.14 19.36
N PHE A 175 5.49 1.08 18.04
CA PHE A 175 6.28 0.15 17.25
C PHE A 175 7.26 0.91 16.36
N PRO A 176 8.40 0.29 15.97
CA PRO A 176 9.34 0.92 15.02
C PRO A 176 8.81 0.87 13.59
N PHE A 177 9.06 1.94 12.83
CA PHE A 177 9.01 1.90 11.38
C PHE A 177 10.35 1.38 10.83
N LEU A 178 10.29 0.34 9.99
CA LEU A 178 11.45 -0.36 9.44
C LEU A 178 11.61 -0.04 7.94
N ALA A 179 12.82 0.37 7.55
CA ALA A 179 13.16 0.65 6.16
C ALA A 179 14.67 0.61 5.96
N SER A 180 15.21 -0.50 5.45
CA SER A 180 16.65 -0.68 5.25
C SER A 180 17.18 0.13 4.07
N ASN A 181 16.37 0.30 3.02
CA ASN A 181 16.76 0.98 1.78
C ASN A 181 16.31 2.43 1.67
N VAL A 182 15.66 2.96 2.68
CA VAL A 182 15.27 4.39 2.73
C VAL A 182 16.40 5.19 3.37
N ILE A 183 16.99 6.12 2.62
CA ILE A 183 17.96 7.09 3.18
C ILE A 183 17.15 8.22 3.80
N PRO A 184 17.17 8.35 5.15
CA PRO A 184 16.43 9.40 5.80
C PRO A 184 17.05 10.77 5.49
N SER A 185 16.22 11.78 5.21
CA SER A 185 16.68 13.17 5.24
C SER A 185 16.96 13.59 6.69
N PRO A 186 17.76 14.64 6.92
CA PRO A 186 18.05 15.14 8.28
C PRO A 186 16.78 15.46 9.09
N ASP A 187 15.69 15.76 8.41
CA ASP A 187 14.41 16.14 8.99
C ASP A 187 13.36 15.00 8.98
N SER A 188 13.71 13.81 8.48
CA SER A 188 12.78 12.67 8.45
C SER A 188 12.55 12.07 9.84
N ALA A 189 11.45 11.33 9.98
CA ALA A 189 11.22 10.50 11.15
C ALA A 189 12.29 9.40 11.24
N PRO A 190 12.64 8.95 12.43
CA PRO A 190 13.55 7.84 12.60
C PRO A 190 12.91 6.56 12.03
N THR A 191 13.49 6.03 10.96
CA THR A 191 13.28 4.67 10.50
C THR A 191 14.47 3.82 10.91
N PHE A 192 14.23 2.54 11.15
CA PHE A 192 15.28 1.62 11.55
C PHE A 192 15.53 0.62 10.42
N PRO A 193 16.77 0.21 10.14
CA PRO A 193 17.05 -0.75 9.09
C PRO A 193 16.50 -2.15 9.41
N PHE A 194 16.41 -2.49 10.69
CA PHE A 194 15.89 -3.76 11.17
C PHE A 194 15.42 -3.65 12.63
N ALA A 195 14.70 -4.68 13.06
CA ALA A 195 14.40 -4.92 14.48
C ALA A 195 14.82 -6.34 14.86
N ILE A 196 15.15 -6.55 16.14
CA ILE A 196 15.37 -7.88 16.71
C ILE A 196 14.33 -8.09 17.82
N HIS A 197 13.45 -9.05 17.59
CA HIS A 197 12.42 -9.42 18.54
C HIS A 197 12.80 -10.71 19.25
N ARG A 198 12.45 -10.79 20.53
CA ARG A 198 12.57 -12.01 21.30
C ARG A 198 11.20 -12.66 21.43
N VAL A 199 11.05 -13.82 20.84
CA VAL A 199 9.82 -14.61 20.82
C VAL A 199 10.09 -15.90 21.59
N GLY A 200 9.67 -15.96 22.84
CA GLY A 200 10.13 -16.98 23.78
C GLY A 200 11.66 -16.93 23.92
N ASP A 201 12.33 -18.02 23.62
CA ASP A 201 13.80 -18.13 23.65
C ASP A 201 14.48 -17.81 22.30
N VAL A 202 13.71 -17.63 21.23
CA VAL A 202 14.20 -17.37 19.88
C VAL A 202 14.37 -15.89 19.66
N ARG A 203 15.47 -15.49 18.99
CA ARG A 203 15.64 -14.14 18.45
C ARG A 203 15.29 -14.15 16.97
N VAL A 204 14.33 -13.31 16.58
CA VAL A 204 13.91 -13.13 15.21
C VAL A 204 14.36 -11.76 14.72
N GLY A 205 15.14 -11.72 13.65
CA GLY A 205 15.50 -10.53 12.93
C GLY A 205 14.41 -10.18 11.90
N VAL A 206 13.97 -8.95 11.91
CA VAL A 206 13.00 -8.43 10.94
C VAL A 206 13.66 -7.32 10.14
N VAL A 207 13.76 -7.50 8.85
CA VAL A 207 14.25 -6.50 7.89
C VAL A 207 13.10 -6.05 6.99
N ALA A 208 13.04 -4.77 6.64
CA ALA A 208 12.02 -4.27 5.73
C ALA A 208 12.64 -3.39 4.64
N VAL A 209 12.12 -3.50 3.44
CA VAL A 209 12.47 -2.67 2.29
C VAL A 209 11.23 -2.22 1.54
N THR A 210 11.36 -1.05 0.91
CA THR A 210 10.37 -0.52 -0.03
C THR A 210 10.85 -0.83 -1.44
N SER A 211 9.96 -1.30 -2.31
CA SER A 211 10.29 -1.59 -3.71
C SER A 211 10.81 -0.32 -4.41
N PRO A 212 11.82 -0.42 -5.29
CA PRO A 212 12.30 0.71 -6.07
C PRO A 212 11.27 1.21 -7.09
N SER A 213 10.26 0.41 -7.44
CA SER A 213 9.11 0.84 -8.24
C SER A 213 8.23 1.86 -7.53
N THR A 214 8.41 2.00 -6.22
CA THR A 214 7.61 2.94 -5.42
C THR A 214 7.92 4.38 -5.79
N SER A 215 6.93 5.07 -6.36
CA SER A 215 7.03 6.49 -6.69
C SER A 215 7.02 7.32 -5.40
N VAL A 216 8.16 7.90 -5.06
CA VAL A 216 8.29 8.80 -3.91
C VAL A 216 8.78 10.17 -4.37
N PRO A 217 8.38 11.28 -3.68
CA PRO A 217 8.89 12.59 -4.01
C PRO A 217 10.41 12.66 -3.84
N GLU A 218 11.15 12.83 -4.92
CA GLU A 218 12.62 12.89 -4.94
C GLU A 218 13.20 13.97 -4.01
N THR A 219 12.40 14.97 -3.69
CA THR A 219 12.81 16.10 -2.84
C THR A 219 12.96 15.75 -1.36
N THR A 220 12.37 14.63 -0.91
CA THR A 220 12.27 14.31 0.52
C THR A 220 12.85 12.96 0.91
N THR A 221 12.98 12.04 -0.04
CA THR A 221 13.37 10.64 0.26
C THR A 221 14.14 10.04 -0.91
N ARG A 222 15.18 9.28 -0.61
CA ARG A 222 15.92 8.51 -1.60
C ARG A 222 15.87 7.03 -1.24
N LEU A 223 15.44 6.22 -2.20
CA LEU A 223 15.51 4.76 -2.10
C LEU A 223 16.86 4.27 -2.66
N THR A 224 17.42 3.26 -2.02
CA THR A 224 18.58 2.51 -2.53
C THR A 224 18.12 1.14 -3.01
N ASP A 225 19.04 0.40 -3.63
CA ASP A 225 18.78 -0.96 -4.08
C ASP A 225 18.33 -1.86 -2.91
N PRO A 226 17.14 -2.48 -2.97
CA PRO A 226 16.57 -3.24 -1.86
C PRO A 226 17.34 -4.54 -1.58
N LEU A 227 17.87 -5.23 -2.61
CA LEU A 227 18.63 -6.45 -2.43
C LEU A 227 19.91 -6.17 -1.64
N ARG A 228 20.64 -5.15 -2.05
CA ARG A 228 21.84 -4.72 -1.36
C ARG A 228 21.55 -4.29 0.09
N ALA A 229 20.47 -3.56 0.32
CA ALA A 229 20.09 -3.13 1.66
C ALA A 229 19.74 -4.31 2.56
N ILE A 230 19.06 -5.33 2.02
CA ILE A 230 18.79 -6.58 2.73
C ILE A 230 20.12 -7.29 3.07
N ASP A 231 21.03 -7.45 2.11
CA ASP A 231 22.31 -8.11 2.33
C ASP A 231 23.12 -7.46 3.47
N GLU A 232 23.31 -6.14 3.42
CA GLU A 232 24.04 -5.38 4.46
C GLU A 232 23.37 -5.50 5.84
N THR A 233 22.04 -5.58 5.86
CA THR A 233 21.25 -5.74 7.09
C THR A 233 21.33 -7.16 7.64
N VAL A 234 21.23 -8.17 6.79
CA VAL A 234 21.37 -9.59 7.15
C VAL A 234 22.76 -9.87 7.71
N GLU A 235 23.82 -9.33 7.11
CA GLU A 235 25.18 -9.44 7.66
C GLU A 235 25.26 -8.87 9.09
N SER A 236 24.60 -7.73 9.33
CA SER A 236 24.54 -7.11 10.64
C SER A 236 23.79 -7.96 11.66
N LEU A 237 22.65 -8.55 11.28
CA LEU A 237 21.84 -9.45 12.12
C LEU A 237 22.64 -10.71 12.49
N ARG A 238 23.29 -11.34 11.51
CA ARG A 238 24.12 -12.54 11.75
C ARG A 238 25.32 -12.24 12.63
N PHE A 239 25.97 -11.08 12.45
CA PHE A 239 27.03 -10.62 13.35
C PHE A 239 26.54 -10.49 14.81
N LEU A 240 25.29 -10.10 15.01
CA LEU A 240 24.64 -10.06 16.32
C LEU A 240 24.18 -11.45 16.81
N GLY A 241 24.41 -12.51 16.02
CA GLY A 241 24.05 -13.90 16.32
C GLY A 241 22.54 -14.13 16.20
N VAL A 242 21.86 -13.48 15.26
CA VAL A 242 20.46 -13.73 14.91
C VAL A 242 20.46 -14.55 13.63
N GLU A 243 19.89 -15.76 13.71
CA GLU A 243 19.87 -16.71 12.59
C GLU A 243 18.46 -16.80 11.96
N ALA A 244 17.38 -16.66 12.75
CA ALA A 244 16.01 -16.61 12.19
C ALA A 244 15.70 -15.21 11.66
N ILE A 245 15.57 -15.07 10.34
CA ILE A 245 15.42 -13.77 9.66
C ILE A 245 14.19 -13.75 8.76
N VAL A 246 13.29 -12.79 9.00
CA VAL A 246 12.10 -12.53 8.18
C VAL A 246 12.28 -11.20 7.47
N ALA A 247 12.10 -11.20 6.14
CA ALA A 247 12.09 -9.98 5.36
C ALA A 247 10.65 -9.53 5.05
N MET A 248 10.42 -8.23 5.05
CA MET A 248 9.22 -7.58 4.55
C MET A 248 9.57 -6.76 3.32
N VAL A 249 8.79 -6.86 2.27
CA VAL A 249 8.92 -6.03 1.08
C VAL A 249 7.58 -5.34 0.84
N GLN A 250 7.55 -4.02 0.88
CA GLN A 250 6.40 -3.27 0.41
C GLN A 250 6.58 -2.99 -1.08
N SER A 251 5.59 -3.39 -1.87
CA SER A 251 5.58 -3.28 -3.32
C SER A 251 4.31 -2.59 -3.79
N ASP A 252 4.40 -1.87 -4.90
CA ASP A 252 3.23 -1.29 -5.58
C ASP A 252 2.59 -2.27 -6.58
N THR A 253 3.04 -3.53 -6.61
CA THR A 253 2.45 -4.56 -7.46
C THR A 253 0.97 -4.78 -7.11
N VAL A 254 0.14 -4.88 -8.14
CA VAL A 254 -1.27 -5.21 -8.02
C VAL A 254 -1.49 -6.61 -8.59
N HIS A 255 -2.19 -7.46 -7.86
CA HIS A 255 -2.62 -8.75 -8.38
C HIS A 255 -4.05 -9.08 -7.95
N ASP A 256 -4.82 -9.61 -8.90
CA ASP A 256 -6.26 -9.87 -8.73
C ASP A 256 -6.58 -11.24 -8.12
N ASN A 257 -5.57 -11.95 -7.63
CA ASN A 257 -5.80 -13.24 -6.99
C ASN A 257 -6.67 -13.07 -5.75
N LEU A 258 -7.75 -13.81 -5.68
CA LEU A 258 -8.65 -13.82 -4.52
C LEU A 258 -8.58 -15.13 -3.73
N ASP A 259 -7.83 -16.15 -4.21
CA ASP A 259 -7.66 -17.43 -3.51
C ASP A 259 -6.52 -17.33 -2.48
N PRO A 260 -6.80 -17.47 -1.18
CA PRO A 260 -5.80 -17.38 -0.12
C PRO A 260 -4.66 -18.41 -0.20
N ALA A 261 -4.87 -19.51 -0.92
CA ALA A 261 -3.90 -20.60 -1.03
C ALA A 261 -3.12 -20.59 -2.36
N ALA A 262 -3.46 -19.72 -3.29
CA ALA A 262 -2.82 -19.69 -4.60
C ALA A 262 -1.48 -18.94 -4.56
N CYS A 263 -0.58 -19.33 -5.46
CA CYS A 263 0.63 -18.58 -5.81
C CYS A 263 0.44 -18.00 -7.21
N PRO A 264 0.13 -16.71 -7.33
CA PRO A 264 -0.09 -16.08 -8.63
C PRO A 264 1.24 -15.93 -9.40
N ASP A 265 1.18 -16.17 -10.72
CA ASP A 265 2.36 -16.02 -11.60
C ASP A 265 2.81 -14.55 -11.73
N GLU A 266 1.87 -13.62 -11.53
CA GLU A 266 2.09 -12.18 -11.62
C GLU A 266 2.81 -11.58 -10.41
N LEU A 267 3.10 -12.36 -9.37
CA LEU A 267 3.85 -11.87 -8.21
C LEU A 267 5.30 -11.58 -8.62
N THR A 268 5.57 -10.36 -9.07
CA THR A 268 6.87 -9.92 -9.63
C THR A 268 8.00 -10.03 -8.61
N GLU A 269 7.69 -9.98 -7.33
CA GLU A 269 8.63 -10.16 -6.22
C GLU A 269 9.25 -11.56 -6.19
N LEU A 270 8.69 -12.55 -6.91
CA LEU A 270 9.30 -13.89 -7.02
C LEU A 270 10.69 -13.85 -7.65
N ASP A 271 10.97 -12.92 -8.57
CA ASP A 271 12.30 -12.76 -9.15
C ASP A 271 13.28 -12.10 -8.16
N LEU A 272 12.78 -11.18 -7.32
CA LEU A 272 13.56 -10.63 -6.20
C LEU A 272 13.90 -11.73 -5.20
N VAL A 273 12.95 -12.61 -4.88
CA VAL A 273 13.17 -13.73 -3.93
C VAL A 273 14.30 -14.66 -4.34
N LYS A 274 14.44 -14.93 -5.63
CA LYS A 274 15.54 -15.79 -6.15
C LYS A 274 16.92 -15.18 -5.93
N GLN A 275 17.01 -13.87 -5.78
CA GLN A 275 18.24 -13.10 -5.60
C GLN A 275 18.48 -12.70 -4.14
N LEU A 276 17.50 -12.92 -3.24
CA LEU A 276 17.64 -12.60 -1.83
C LEU A 276 18.77 -13.40 -1.17
N ASN A 277 19.37 -12.76 -0.15
CA ASN A 277 20.34 -13.39 0.73
C ASN A 277 19.84 -14.76 1.22
N PRO A 278 20.63 -15.84 1.10
CA PRO A 278 20.22 -17.17 1.55
C PRO A 278 19.84 -17.25 3.03
N ALA A 279 20.30 -16.35 3.88
CA ALA A 279 19.97 -16.33 5.30
C ALA A 279 18.57 -15.74 5.61
N VAL A 280 17.82 -15.25 4.62
CA VAL A 280 16.42 -14.86 4.81
C VAL A 280 15.52 -16.09 4.73
N ASP A 281 14.75 -16.39 5.78
CA ASP A 281 13.97 -17.63 5.90
C ASP A 281 12.56 -17.51 5.34
N ALA A 282 11.93 -16.35 5.49
CA ALA A 282 10.59 -16.08 5.01
C ALA A 282 10.48 -14.64 4.48
N LEU A 283 9.64 -14.46 3.47
CA LEU A 283 9.33 -13.15 2.91
C LEU A 283 7.83 -12.87 3.04
N ILE A 284 7.49 -11.71 3.62
CA ILE A 284 6.14 -11.18 3.65
C ILE A 284 6.10 -10.00 2.68
N VAL A 285 5.27 -10.11 1.65
CA VAL A 285 5.11 -9.08 0.62
C VAL A 285 3.85 -8.27 0.92
N GLY A 286 4.00 -6.96 1.05
CA GLY A 286 2.89 -6.02 0.98
C GLY A 286 2.66 -5.66 -0.47
N ALA A 287 1.45 -5.93 -0.95
CA ALA A 287 1.03 -5.61 -2.31
C ALA A 287 -0.45 -5.23 -2.32
N SER A 288 -0.85 -4.46 -3.31
CA SER A 288 -2.27 -4.16 -3.52
C SER A 288 -2.98 -5.37 -4.10
N GLY A 289 -4.13 -5.73 -3.54
CA GLY A 289 -4.97 -6.81 -4.11
C GLY A 289 -5.21 -7.99 -3.19
N GLY A 290 -5.15 -9.18 -3.73
CA GLY A 290 -5.48 -10.41 -3.06
C GLY A 290 -4.31 -11.03 -2.27
N PRO A 291 -4.54 -12.14 -1.58
CA PRO A 291 -3.51 -12.87 -0.86
C PRO A 291 -2.69 -13.77 -1.80
N ALA A 292 -1.45 -14.10 -1.38
CA ALA A 292 -0.63 -15.09 -2.06
C ALA A 292 0.09 -16.00 -1.07
N THR A 293 0.26 -17.27 -1.45
CA THR A 293 1.01 -18.26 -0.66
C THR A 293 1.90 -19.07 -1.59
N CYS A 294 3.20 -18.79 -1.60
CA CYS A 294 4.18 -19.38 -2.49
C CYS A 294 5.27 -20.13 -1.72
N ARG A 295 5.82 -21.16 -2.37
CA ARG A 295 7.07 -21.80 -1.99
C ARG A 295 8.04 -21.69 -3.15
N VAL A 296 9.16 -21.05 -2.93
CA VAL A 296 10.15 -20.70 -3.97
C VAL A 296 11.50 -21.28 -3.56
N PHE A 297 12.24 -21.75 -4.54
CA PHE A 297 13.63 -22.18 -4.31
C PHE A 297 14.59 -21.02 -4.56
N ASP A 298 15.50 -20.79 -3.61
CA ASP A 298 16.55 -19.79 -3.74
C ASP A 298 17.72 -20.25 -4.63
N SER A 299 18.77 -19.47 -4.72
CA SER A 299 19.96 -19.78 -5.52
C SER A 299 20.70 -21.04 -5.07
N ASP A 300 20.57 -21.42 -3.81
CA ASP A 300 21.19 -22.60 -3.22
C ASP A 300 20.28 -23.84 -3.32
N ASN A 301 19.12 -23.68 -3.96
CA ASN A 301 18.05 -24.68 -4.09
C ASN A 301 17.43 -25.08 -2.75
N ASP A 302 17.44 -24.16 -1.79
CA ASP A 302 16.73 -24.29 -0.53
C ASP A 302 15.33 -23.65 -0.63
N GLU A 303 14.33 -24.35 -0.07
CA GLU A 303 12.96 -23.88 -0.09
C GLU A 303 12.75 -22.66 0.81
N ARG A 304 12.05 -21.65 0.32
CA ARG A 304 11.68 -20.43 1.04
C ARG A 304 10.20 -20.15 0.88
N VAL A 305 9.55 -19.69 1.94
CA VAL A 305 8.15 -19.25 1.89
C VAL A 305 8.06 -17.77 1.53
N VAL A 306 7.14 -17.46 0.61
CA VAL A 306 6.80 -16.11 0.18
C VAL A 306 5.29 -15.96 0.32
N VAL A 307 4.86 -14.98 1.07
CA VAL A 307 3.46 -14.78 1.38
C VAL A 307 3.06 -13.32 1.24
N ALA A 308 1.88 -13.08 0.75
CA ALA A 308 1.26 -11.77 0.74
C ALA A 308 -0.10 -11.85 1.43
N PRO A 309 -0.36 -11.06 2.47
CA PRO A 309 -1.72 -10.90 2.97
C PRO A 309 -2.53 -10.02 2.00
N ALA A 310 -3.84 -10.23 1.93
CA ALA A 310 -4.71 -9.36 1.16
C ALA A 310 -4.71 -7.95 1.75
N SER A 311 -4.67 -6.95 0.88
CA SER A 311 -4.72 -5.53 1.27
C SER A 311 -5.97 -5.19 2.08
N HIS A 312 -5.97 -4.01 2.72
CA HIS A 312 -7.08 -3.47 3.50
C HIS A 312 -7.55 -4.36 4.67
N GLY A 313 -6.62 -5.16 5.24
CA GLY A 313 -6.93 -6.02 6.38
C GLY A 313 -7.91 -7.15 6.09
N ARG A 314 -8.07 -7.58 4.82
CA ARG A 314 -8.98 -8.67 4.43
C ARG A 314 -8.46 -10.06 4.78
N SER A 315 -7.14 -10.22 4.95
CA SER A 315 -6.54 -11.43 5.49
C SER A 315 -5.35 -11.12 6.40
N VAL A 316 -4.97 -12.11 7.20
CA VAL A 316 -3.75 -12.14 8.00
C VAL A 316 -2.89 -13.29 7.49
N THR A 317 -1.67 -13.02 7.09
CA THR A 317 -0.70 -14.07 6.81
C THR A 317 -0.21 -14.70 8.12
N VAL A 318 -0.11 -16.02 8.15
CA VAL A 318 0.45 -16.79 9.26
C VAL A 318 1.65 -17.57 8.76
N VAL A 319 2.82 -17.34 9.35
CA VAL A 319 4.04 -18.10 9.12
C VAL A 319 4.48 -18.71 10.44
N ASP A 320 4.43 -20.03 10.57
CA ASP A 320 4.93 -20.74 11.72
C ASP A 320 6.35 -21.25 11.41
N LEU A 321 7.36 -20.51 11.84
CA LEU A 321 8.77 -20.87 11.67
C LEU A 321 9.11 -22.03 12.61
N ALA A 322 9.66 -23.10 12.06
CA ALA A 322 10.22 -24.19 12.84
C ALA A 322 11.70 -23.90 13.11
N VAL A 323 12.06 -23.59 14.34
CA VAL A 323 13.42 -23.18 14.72
C VAL A 323 14.14 -24.30 15.47
N ASP A 324 15.39 -24.58 15.09
CA ASP A 324 16.29 -25.46 15.83
C ASP A 324 16.79 -24.73 17.08
N PRO A 325 16.44 -25.19 18.29
CA PRO A 325 16.82 -24.49 19.53
C PRO A 325 18.33 -24.52 19.79
N SER A 326 19.09 -25.38 19.10
CA SER A 326 20.55 -25.49 19.28
C SER A 326 21.33 -24.46 18.47
N THR A 327 20.82 -24.09 17.30
CA THR A 327 21.45 -23.13 16.38
C THR A 327 20.72 -21.77 16.37
N GLY A 328 19.42 -21.77 16.64
CA GLY A 328 18.55 -20.61 16.46
C GLY A 328 18.12 -20.38 15.01
N ASP A 329 18.48 -21.31 14.11
CA ASP A 329 18.20 -21.23 12.67
C ASP A 329 16.86 -21.90 12.32
N VAL A 330 16.27 -21.50 11.20
CA VAL A 330 14.97 -21.99 10.74
C VAL A 330 15.11 -23.26 9.91
N ILE A 331 14.36 -24.29 10.27
CA ILE A 331 14.23 -25.53 9.51
C ILE A 331 13.16 -25.29 8.43
N ARG A 332 13.52 -24.64 7.33
CA ARG A 332 12.61 -24.14 6.28
C ARG A 332 11.61 -25.17 5.76
N PRO A 333 11.97 -26.45 5.50
CA PRO A 333 11.00 -27.44 5.05
C PRO A 333 9.89 -27.76 6.08
N GLN A 334 10.09 -27.39 7.36
CA GLN A 334 9.10 -27.60 8.43
C GLN A 334 8.29 -26.31 8.72
N THR A 335 8.62 -25.20 8.07
CA THR A 335 7.86 -23.96 8.18
C THR A 335 6.48 -24.12 7.53
N SER A 336 5.42 -23.84 8.27
CA SER A 336 4.06 -23.80 7.75
C SER A 336 3.61 -22.37 7.43
N VAL A 337 2.74 -22.24 6.44
CA VAL A 337 2.29 -20.93 5.98
C VAL A 337 0.88 -21.00 5.40
N PHE A 338 0.06 -19.99 5.72
CA PHE A 338 -1.27 -19.82 5.14
C PHE A 338 -1.75 -18.37 5.31
N ASN A 339 -2.76 -17.99 4.54
CA ASN A 339 -3.50 -16.76 4.72
C ASN A 339 -4.85 -17.02 5.39
N GLN A 340 -5.10 -16.39 6.53
CA GLN A 340 -6.38 -16.44 7.24
C GLN A 340 -7.26 -15.28 6.80
N THR A 341 -8.37 -15.57 6.13
CA THR A 341 -9.38 -14.57 5.79
C THR A 341 -10.00 -13.96 7.05
N VAL A 342 -10.16 -12.65 7.05
CA VAL A 342 -10.85 -11.90 8.10
C VAL A 342 -12.35 -11.90 7.79
N ASN A 343 -13.03 -12.91 8.30
CA ASN A 343 -14.46 -13.11 8.09
C ASN A 343 -15.30 -12.24 9.02
N LEU A 344 -16.47 -11.81 8.57
CA LEU A 344 -17.44 -11.07 9.39
C LEU A 344 -18.24 -11.95 10.34
N ASP A 345 -18.09 -13.26 10.24
CA ASP A 345 -18.76 -14.24 11.16
C ASP A 345 -18.10 -14.30 12.53
N ILE A 346 -16.87 -13.76 12.67
CA ILE A 346 -16.22 -13.61 13.97
C ILE A 346 -16.80 -12.41 14.72
N GLU A 347 -17.04 -12.54 16.03
CA GLU A 347 -17.43 -11.39 16.86
C GLU A 347 -16.31 -10.34 16.82
N PRO A 348 -16.61 -9.09 16.48
CA PRO A 348 -15.59 -8.05 16.40
C PRO A 348 -14.97 -7.76 17.77
N ASP A 349 -13.71 -7.35 17.80
CA ASP A 349 -13.06 -6.92 19.04
C ASP A 349 -13.70 -5.62 19.55
N ALA A 350 -14.35 -5.70 20.70
CA ALA A 350 -15.11 -4.58 21.26
C ALA A 350 -14.23 -3.34 21.53
N GLY A 351 -12.97 -3.56 21.83
CA GLY A 351 -12.06 -2.47 22.13
C GLY A 351 -11.65 -1.67 20.90
N THR A 352 -11.36 -2.34 19.80
CA THR A 352 -11.04 -1.70 18.53
C THR A 352 -12.30 -1.17 17.86
N GLU A 353 -13.46 -1.81 18.02
CA GLU A 353 -14.75 -1.29 17.56
C GLU A 353 -15.08 0.07 18.19
N GLU A 354 -14.87 0.20 19.52
CA GLU A 354 -15.05 1.47 20.22
C GLU A 354 -14.07 2.55 19.70
N LEU A 355 -12.80 2.17 19.44
CA LEU A 355 -11.81 3.09 18.88
C LEU A 355 -12.26 3.60 17.49
N VAL A 356 -12.69 2.70 16.62
CA VAL A 356 -13.18 3.06 15.27
C VAL A 356 -14.41 3.97 15.37
N ARG A 357 -15.36 3.65 16.26
CA ARG A 357 -16.53 4.48 16.50
C ARG A 357 -16.17 5.89 16.99
N GLN A 358 -15.18 6.02 17.87
CA GLN A 358 -14.67 7.31 18.33
C GLN A 358 -14.01 8.09 17.20
N ALA A 359 -13.21 7.44 16.35
CA ALA A 359 -12.59 8.05 15.19
C ALA A 359 -13.64 8.56 14.20
N GLN A 360 -14.66 7.76 13.90
CA GLN A 360 -15.79 8.15 13.06
C GLN A 360 -16.54 9.35 13.64
N ALA A 361 -16.81 9.36 14.95
CA ALA A 361 -17.48 10.48 15.60
C ALA A 361 -16.66 11.77 15.53
N ALA A 362 -15.34 11.66 15.70
CA ALA A 362 -14.43 12.80 15.60
C ALA A 362 -14.29 13.33 14.17
N ALA A 363 -14.34 12.46 13.16
CA ALA A 363 -14.30 12.85 11.74
C ALA A 363 -15.65 13.37 11.23
N ALA A 364 -16.78 12.99 11.87
CA ALA A 364 -18.12 13.24 11.38
C ALA A 364 -18.44 14.72 11.04
N PRO A 365 -17.99 15.74 11.77
CA PRO A 365 -18.26 17.13 11.41
C PRO A 365 -17.71 17.51 10.03
N GLN A 366 -16.55 16.98 9.65
CA GLN A 366 -15.92 17.22 8.35
C GLN A 366 -16.41 16.20 7.30
N ALA A 367 -16.57 14.93 7.70
CA ALA A 367 -16.99 13.87 6.81
C ALA A 367 -18.43 14.09 6.27
N ARG A 368 -19.30 14.72 7.07
CA ARG A 368 -20.70 14.99 6.72
C ARG A 368 -20.97 16.43 6.27
N GLU A 369 -19.91 17.19 6.02
CA GLU A 369 -20.06 18.51 5.41
C GLU A 369 -20.61 18.35 3.99
N VAL A 370 -21.80 18.86 3.74
CA VAL A 370 -22.43 18.83 2.41
C VAL A 370 -21.66 19.75 1.47
N ILE A 371 -21.12 19.19 0.40
CA ILE A 371 -20.30 19.89 -0.60
C ILE A 371 -21.17 20.35 -1.78
N GLY A 372 -22.16 19.54 -2.18
CA GLY A 372 -23.06 19.82 -3.28
C GLY A 372 -24.14 18.76 -3.38
N ALA A 373 -24.58 18.44 -4.58
CA ALA A 373 -25.62 17.43 -4.82
C ALA A 373 -25.47 16.77 -6.18
N ALA A 374 -26.09 15.58 -6.36
CA ALA A 374 -26.36 14.98 -7.64
C ALA A 374 -27.87 14.74 -7.81
N ASP A 375 -28.40 14.99 -9.02
CA ASP A 375 -29.82 14.81 -9.31
C ASP A 375 -30.26 13.35 -9.36
N GLU A 376 -29.30 12.46 -9.68
CA GLU A 376 -29.48 11.02 -9.80
C GLU A 376 -28.21 10.28 -9.35
N THR A 377 -28.32 8.97 -9.15
CA THR A 377 -27.13 8.13 -8.95
C THR A 377 -26.33 8.07 -10.24
N ILE A 378 -25.03 8.41 -10.17
CA ILE A 378 -24.12 8.35 -11.31
C ILE A 378 -23.31 7.06 -11.21
N GLU A 379 -23.58 6.15 -12.14
CA GLU A 379 -23.07 4.78 -12.10
C GLU A 379 -21.61 4.69 -12.56
N ARG A 380 -20.82 3.85 -11.88
CA ARG A 380 -19.49 3.46 -12.31
C ARG A 380 -19.50 2.34 -13.35
N ALA A 381 -20.62 1.68 -13.52
CA ALA A 381 -20.75 0.58 -14.48
C ALA A 381 -20.45 1.08 -15.90
N MET A 382 -19.66 0.29 -16.64
CA MET A 382 -19.30 0.59 -18.02
C MET A 382 -20.40 0.10 -18.99
N ASP A 383 -20.60 0.86 -20.04
CA ASP A 383 -21.44 0.47 -21.19
C ASP A 383 -20.71 -0.52 -22.12
N ALA A 384 -21.33 -0.88 -23.25
CA ALA A 384 -20.75 -1.80 -24.23
C ALA A 384 -19.47 -1.27 -24.92
N ASN A 385 -19.22 0.03 -24.88
CA ASN A 385 -18.04 0.66 -25.43
C ASN A 385 -16.94 0.85 -24.38
N GLY A 386 -17.19 0.44 -23.12
CA GLY A 386 -16.27 0.62 -22.01
C GLY A 386 -16.30 2.01 -21.39
N GLU A 387 -17.33 2.82 -21.67
CA GLU A 387 -17.54 4.13 -21.06
C GLU A 387 -18.32 3.99 -19.73
N SER A 388 -17.86 4.69 -18.70
CA SER A 388 -18.51 4.79 -17.41
C SER A 388 -18.95 6.24 -17.18
N PRO A 389 -20.25 6.50 -16.96
CA PRO A 389 -20.73 7.87 -16.69
C PRO A 389 -20.00 8.53 -15.52
N LEU A 390 -19.68 7.77 -14.47
CA LEU A 390 -18.95 8.31 -13.34
C LEU A 390 -17.48 8.61 -13.67
N ALA A 391 -16.81 7.75 -14.43
CA ALA A 391 -15.43 7.99 -14.84
C ALA A 391 -15.33 9.21 -15.79
N ASP A 392 -16.31 9.39 -16.65
CA ASP A 392 -16.44 10.55 -17.51
C ASP A 392 -16.64 11.85 -16.71
N LEU A 393 -17.50 11.81 -15.68
CA LEU A 393 -17.69 12.92 -14.75
C LEU A 393 -16.40 13.28 -14.01
N ILE A 394 -15.65 12.28 -13.58
CA ILE A 394 -14.34 12.49 -12.91
C ILE A 394 -13.36 13.15 -13.88
N ALA A 395 -13.28 12.70 -15.14
CA ALA A 395 -12.45 13.35 -16.15
C ALA A 395 -12.84 14.82 -16.39
N ASP A 396 -14.15 15.11 -16.42
CA ASP A 396 -14.65 16.49 -16.52
C ASP A 396 -14.24 17.32 -15.31
N GLY A 397 -14.36 16.77 -14.10
CA GLY A 397 -13.94 17.43 -12.86
C GLY A 397 -12.44 17.70 -12.80
N GLN A 398 -11.61 16.76 -13.25
CA GLN A 398 -10.17 16.94 -13.34
C GLN A 398 -9.79 18.05 -14.33
N LEU A 399 -10.40 18.07 -15.52
CA LEU A 399 -10.21 19.14 -16.50
C LEU A 399 -10.66 20.48 -15.93
N HIS A 400 -11.86 20.56 -15.34
CA HIS A 400 -12.38 21.77 -14.73
C HIS A 400 -11.40 22.33 -13.68
N ALA A 401 -10.91 21.51 -12.78
CA ALA A 401 -9.99 21.93 -11.72
C ALA A 401 -8.59 22.34 -12.23
N ALA A 402 -8.13 21.73 -13.34
CA ALA A 402 -6.79 21.96 -13.90
C ALA A 402 -6.77 22.94 -15.09
N ARG A 403 -7.92 23.32 -15.66
CA ARG A 403 -7.99 24.20 -16.85
C ARG A 403 -7.27 25.54 -16.62
N GLY A 404 -7.40 26.15 -15.47
CA GLY A 404 -6.69 27.37 -15.09
C GLY A 404 -5.18 27.21 -14.93
N ARG A 405 -4.66 25.99 -14.99
CA ARG A 405 -3.25 25.61 -14.93
C ARG A 405 -2.70 25.20 -16.31
N GLY A 406 -3.53 25.26 -17.33
CA GLY A 406 -3.17 24.99 -18.72
C GLY A 406 -3.57 23.61 -19.24
N ALA A 407 -4.39 22.83 -18.52
CA ALA A 407 -4.93 21.58 -19.04
C ALA A 407 -5.92 21.87 -20.18
N GLU A 408 -5.80 21.11 -21.27
CA GLU A 408 -6.68 21.17 -22.44
C GLU A 408 -7.65 19.99 -22.47
N LEU A 409 -7.25 18.84 -21.93
CA LEU A 409 -8.08 17.63 -21.81
C LEU A 409 -7.69 16.85 -20.57
N ALA A 410 -8.54 15.88 -20.17
CA ALA A 410 -8.30 15.01 -19.05
C ALA A 410 -8.50 13.54 -19.42
N LEU A 411 -7.71 12.68 -18.78
CA LEU A 411 -7.92 11.23 -18.74
C LEU A 411 -8.10 10.78 -17.30
N SER A 412 -9.12 9.96 -17.04
CA SER A 412 -9.40 9.38 -15.73
C SER A 412 -9.28 7.86 -15.78
N ASN A 413 -8.76 7.26 -14.71
CA ASN A 413 -8.71 5.82 -14.57
C ASN A 413 -10.00 5.30 -13.92
N PRO A 414 -10.89 4.57 -14.63
CA PRO A 414 -12.12 4.03 -14.06
C PRO A 414 -11.90 3.07 -12.90
N ASP A 415 -10.77 2.35 -12.88
CA ASP A 415 -10.42 1.42 -11.81
C ASP A 415 -10.10 2.10 -10.47
N SER A 416 -9.88 3.40 -10.46
CA SER A 416 -9.74 4.16 -9.22
C SER A 416 -11.06 4.35 -8.48
N LEU A 417 -12.20 4.14 -9.15
CA LEU A 417 -13.53 4.38 -8.61
C LEU A 417 -14.06 3.17 -7.82
N ARG A 418 -14.50 3.38 -6.59
CA ARG A 418 -14.86 2.28 -5.68
C ARG A 418 -16.35 2.00 -5.59
N THR A 419 -17.18 3.02 -5.80
CA THR A 419 -18.63 2.91 -5.75
C THR A 419 -19.27 3.92 -6.70
N ASP A 420 -20.57 3.81 -6.92
CA ASP A 420 -21.36 4.82 -7.60
C ASP A 420 -21.44 6.11 -6.77
N LEU A 421 -21.60 7.24 -7.42
CA LEU A 421 -21.90 8.51 -6.74
C LEU A 421 -23.40 8.56 -6.45
N PRO A 422 -23.84 8.67 -5.17
CA PRO A 422 -25.26 8.58 -4.82
C PRO A 422 -26.04 9.82 -5.23
N ALA A 423 -27.36 9.67 -5.47
CA ALA A 423 -28.27 10.78 -5.66
C ALA A 423 -28.52 11.58 -4.38
N GLY A 424 -28.80 12.86 -4.49
CA GLY A 424 -29.12 13.76 -3.39
C GLY A 424 -27.95 14.60 -2.92
N PRO A 425 -28.00 15.11 -1.67
CA PRO A 425 -26.88 15.86 -1.10
C PRO A 425 -25.62 14.98 -1.01
N LEU A 426 -24.49 15.53 -1.43
CA LEU A 426 -23.19 14.86 -1.42
C LEU A 426 -22.32 15.47 -0.32
N ASP A 427 -21.83 14.64 0.59
CA ASP A 427 -20.89 15.04 1.62
C ASP A 427 -19.45 14.59 1.30
N TYR A 428 -18.49 14.95 2.16
CA TYR A 428 -17.10 14.54 1.96
C TYR A 428 -16.95 13.03 1.94
N ALA A 429 -17.67 12.31 2.81
CA ALA A 429 -17.54 10.85 2.91
C ALA A 429 -18.04 10.15 1.64
N ASP A 430 -19.08 10.66 0.99
CA ASP A 430 -19.57 10.15 -0.30
C ASP A 430 -18.48 10.29 -1.37
N LEU A 431 -17.90 11.48 -1.53
CA LEU A 431 -16.86 11.74 -2.53
C LEU A 431 -15.58 10.95 -2.25
N HIS A 432 -15.18 10.88 -0.98
CA HIS A 432 -14.02 10.08 -0.56
C HIS A 432 -14.24 8.58 -0.79
N THR A 433 -15.46 8.07 -0.61
CA THR A 433 -15.78 6.67 -0.87
C THR A 433 -15.70 6.34 -2.36
N VAL A 434 -16.01 7.29 -3.23
CA VAL A 434 -15.84 7.16 -4.69
C VAL A 434 -14.35 7.14 -5.06
N GLN A 435 -13.56 8.10 -4.56
CA GLN A 435 -12.13 8.27 -4.85
C GLN A 435 -11.29 8.34 -3.55
N PRO A 436 -10.99 7.20 -2.89
CA PRO A 436 -10.36 7.21 -1.58
C PRO A 436 -8.85 7.42 -1.60
N TYR A 437 -8.19 7.33 -2.75
CA TYR A 437 -6.73 7.32 -2.82
C TYR A 437 -6.11 8.71 -2.66
N GLY A 438 -6.78 9.76 -3.15
CA GLY A 438 -6.25 11.10 -3.15
C GLY A 438 -4.98 11.20 -4.01
N ASP A 439 -4.99 10.55 -5.18
CA ASP A 439 -3.87 10.54 -6.10
C ASP A 439 -3.61 11.96 -6.64
N ARG A 440 -2.34 12.33 -6.75
CA ARG A 440 -1.95 13.64 -7.28
C ARG A 440 -2.31 13.73 -8.75
N LEU A 441 -2.71 14.94 -9.17
CA LEU A 441 -2.91 15.24 -10.58
C LEU A 441 -1.63 15.84 -11.18
N TYR A 442 -1.30 15.38 -12.36
CA TYR A 442 -0.17 15.84 -13.16
C TYR A 442 -0.62 16.40 -14.51
N LEU A 443 0.10 17.40 -14.96
CA LEU A 443 -0.03 17.96 -16.30
C LEU A 443 1.13 17.42 -17.15
N VAL A 444 0.78 16.69 -18.19
CA VAL A 444 1.73 16.08 -19.12
C VAL A 444 1.52 16.73 -20.49
N THR A 445 2.57 17.30 -21.08
CA THR A 445 2.50 17.90 -22.40
C THR A 445 3.01 16.91 -23.45
N VAL A 446 2.18 16.58 -24.41
CA VAL A 446 2.46 15.62 -25.49
C VAL A 446 2.06 16.19 -26.84
N THR A 447 2.73 15.75 -27.90
CA THR A 447 2.30 16.04 -29.27
C THR A 447 1.03 15.25 -29.62
N GLY A 448 0.28 15.67 -30.63
CA GLY A 448 -0.91 14.91 -31.06
C GLY A 448 -0.57 13.51 -31.60
N GLU A 449 0.67 13.28 -32.08
CA GLU A 449 1.15 11.95 -32.45
C GLU A 449 1.33 11.07 -31.19
N GLU A 450 1.95 11.61 -30.13
CA GLU A 450 2.12 10.95 -28.85
C GLU A 450 0.78 10.73 -28.14
N LEU A 451 -0.14 11.70 -28.22
CA LEU A 451 -1.50 11.55 -27.69
C LEU A 451 -2.23 10.39 -28.36
N ARG A 452 -2.09 10.25 -29.69
CA ARG A 452 -2.63 9.10 -30.42
C ARG A 452 -2.02 7.79 -29.95
N ALA A 453 -0.69 7.76 -29.76
CA ALA A 453 0.01 6.56 -29.26
C ALA A 453 -0.46 6.17 -27.86
N ALA A 454 -0.73 7.15 -26.97
CA ALA A 454 -1.32 6.88 -25.65
C ALA A 454 -2.72 6.25 -25.77
N PHE A 455 -3.60 6.79 -26.59
CA PHE A 455 -4.92 6.20 -26.82
C PHE A 455 -4.84 4.82 -27.48
N ASP A 456 -3.89 4.59 -28.40
CA ASP A 456 -3.67 3.27 -29.00
C ASP A 456 -3.20 2.23 -27.98
N HIS A 457 -2.37 2.64 -27.00
CA HIS A 457 -1.97 1.80 -25.87
C HIS A 457 -3.18 1.36 -25.04
N PHE A 458 -4.03 2.29 -24.67
CA PHE A 458 -5.25 2.01 -23.90
C PHE A 458 -6.33 1.25 -24.70
N ALA A 459 -6.27 1.28 -26.03
CA ALA A 459 -7.27 0.62 -26.88
C ALA A 459 -7.29 -0.92 -26.72
N ASP A 460 -6.23 -1.52 -26.17
CA ASP A 460 -6.17 -2.95 -25.89
C ASP A 460 -6.98 -3.33 -24.65
N ASP A 461 -7.20 -2.39 -23.73
CA ASP A 461 -7.93 -2.54 -22.47
C ASP A 461 -9.34 -1.94 -22.50
N ILE A 462 -9.83 -1.51 -23.66
CA ILE A 462 -11.19 -0.98 -23.81
C ILE A 462 -12.23 -2.03 -23.38
N GLY A 463 -13.19 -1.56 -22.55
CA GLY A 463 -14.20 -2.43 -21.95
C GLY A 463 -13.71 -3.17 -20.70
N ARG A 464 -12.47 -2.94 -20.28
CA ARG A 464 -11.89 -3.39 -19.01
C ARG A 464 -11.38 -2.21 -18.19
N ASN A 465 -10.29 -1.57 -18.61
CA ASN A 465 -9.57 -0.55 -17.85
C ASN A 465 -9.16 0.66 -18.72
N GLY A 466 -9.72 0.80 -19.92
CA GLY A 466 -9.43 1.95 -20.78
C GLY A 466 -9.82 3.26 -20.09
N PRO A 467 -8.99 4.33 -20.17
CA PRO A 467 -9.28 5.58 -19.48
C PRO A 467 -10.52 6.28 -20.06
N ALA A 468 -11.32 6.85 -19.16
CA ALA A 468 -12.36 7.79 -19.52
C ALA A 468 -11.74 9.13 -19.92
N VAL A 469 -12.41 9.89 -20.78
CA VAL A 469 -11.94 11.18 -21.30
C VAL A 469 -12.88 12.31 -20.92
N SER A 470 -12.37 13.54 -20.84
CA SER A 470 -13.20 14.72 -20.60
C SER A 470 -14.16 15.00 -21.77
N SER A 471 -15.25 15.71 -21.49
CA SER A 471 -16.38 15.96 -22.41
C SER A 471 -16.01 16.62 -23.72
N ASN A 472 -14.87 17.29 -23.78
CA ASN A 472 -14.33 17.91 -25.00
C ASN A 472 -13.53 16.97 -25.89
N VAL A 473 -13.40 15.66 -25.51
CA VAL A 473 -12.65 14.66 -26.28
C VAL A 473 -13.60 13.60 -26.83
N ARG A 474 -13.36 13.19 -28.08
CA ARG A 474 -14.01 12.03 -28.69
C ARG A 474 -12.99 11.26 -29.53
N TYR A 475 -13.08 9.94 -29.53
CA TYR A 475 -12.25 9.11 -30.39
C TYR A 475 -12.91 7.79 -30.78
N THR A 476 -12.38 7.18 -31.85
CA THR A 476 -12.87 5.91 -32.36
C THR A 476 -11.80 4.83 -32.25
N VAL A 477 -12.17 3.66 -31.74
CA VAL A 477 -11.33 2.46 -31.65
C VAL A 477 -11.85 1.40 -32.61
N ASP A 478 -11.04 0.96 -33.56
CA ASP A 478 -11.35 -0.14 -34.48
C ASP A 478 -10.58 -1.40 -34.06
N LEU A 479 -11.24 -2.31 -33.32
CA LEU A 479 -10.64 -3.55 -32.81
C LEU A 479 -10.24 -4.54 -33.90
N ARG A 480 -10.67 -4.33 -35.16
CA ARG A 480 -10.28 -5.15 -36.33
C ARG A 480 -8.86 -4.83 -36.80
N ARG A 481 -8.31 -3.69 -36.36
CA ARG A 481 -6.94 -3.28 -36.67
C ARG A 481 -5.94 -3.89 -35.67
N PRO A 482 -4.67 -4.03 -36.08
CA PRO A 482 -3.66 -4.52 -35.17
C PRO A 482 -3.41 -3.53 -34.01
N PRO A 483 -2.92 -4.02 -32.84
CA PRO A 483 -2.46 -3.18 -31.74
C PRO A 483 -1.50 -2.08 -32.24
N GLY A 484 -1.60 -0.87 -31.66
CA GLY A 484 -0.83 0.31 -32.06
C GLY A 484 -1.33 1.02 -33.30
N ALA A 485 -2.48 0.60 -33.87
CA ALA A 485 -3.11 1.26 -35.01
C ALA A 485 -4.66 1.24 -34.94
N ARG A 486 -5.20 1.02 -33.73
CA ARG A 486 -6.64 0.87 -33.48
C ARG A 486 -7.35 2.21 -33.41
N VAL A 487 -6.67 3.24 -32.89
CA VAL A 487 -7.29 4.53 -32.65
C VAL A 487 -7.30 5.41 -33.91
N SER A 488 -8.44 6.01 -34.16
CA SER A 488 -8.66 6.95 -35.26
C SER A 488 -9.59 8.08 -34.81
N GLU A 489 -9.61 9.16 -35.58
CA GLU A 489 -10.58 10.26 -35.40
C GLU A 489 -10.59 10.85 -33.98
N ILE A 490 -9.40 11.14 -33.43
CA ILE A 490 -9.33 11.86 -32.16
C ILE A 490 -9.70 13.33 -32.41
N VAL A 491 -10.67 13.80 -31.64
CA VAL A 491 -11.18 15.18 -31.68
C VAL A 491 -11.06 15.78 -30.28
N VAL A 492 -10.53 17.00 -30.20
CA VAL A 492 -10.45 17.79 -28.95
C VAL A 492 -11.05 19.16 -29.25
N ASP A 493 -12.02 19.61 -28.43
CA ASP A 493 -12.76 20.87 -28.65
C ASP A 493 -13.39 20.97 -30.05
N ASP A 494 -13.98 19.86 -30.53
CA ASP A 494 -14.59 19.69 -31.85
C ASP A 494 -13.61 19.84 -33.06
N GLU A 495 -12.30 19.90 -32.80
CA GLU A 495 -11.27 19.96 -33.82
C GLU A 495 -10.47 18.63 -33.87
N PRO A 496 -10.18 18.09 -35.07
CA PRO A 496 -9.28 16.94 -35.21
C PRO A 496 -7.90 17.23 -34.64
N VAL A 497 -7.34 16.26 -33.90
CA VAL A 497 -5.99 16.39 -33.33
C VAL A 497 -4.94 16.55 -34.41
N ASP A 498 -4.21 17.67 -34.35
CA ASP A 498 -3.02 17.90 -35.20
C ASP A 498 -1.83 17.12 -34.64
N PRO A 499 -1.24 16.16 -35.37
CA PRO A 499 -0.12 15.35 -34.90
C PRO A 499 1.09 16.12 -34.37
N ARG A 500 1.27 17.38 -34.82
CA ARG A 500 2.43 18.21 -34.49
C ARG A 500 2.16 19.23 -33.38
N ARG A 501 0.90 19.50 -33.05
CA ARG A 501 0.52 20.41 -31.99
C ARG A 501 0.76 19.72 -30.64
N GLU A 502 1.23 20.49 -29.68
CA GLU A 502 1.30 20.06 -28.27
C GLU A 502 -0.06 20.21 -27.59
N TYR A 503 -0.40 19.25 -26.77
CA TYR A 503 -1.60 19.20 -25.94
C TYR A 503 -1.20 18.94 -24.50
N THR A 504 -1.77 19.68 -23.56
CA THR A 504 -1.54 19.47 -22.14
C THR A 504 -2.68 18.63 -21.55
N VAL A 505 -2.35 17.41 -21.16
CA VAL A 505 -3.28 16.43 -20.60
C VAL A 505 -3.17 16.46 -19.07
N VAL A 506 -4.30 16.54 -18.36
CA VAL A 506 -4.31 16.27 -16.93
C VAL A 506 -4.65 14.81 -16.68
N VAL A 507 -3.83 14.15 -15.88
CA VAL A 507 -3.96 12.74 -15.49
C VAL A 507 -3.65 12.57 -14.01
N ASN A 508 -4.11 11.49 -13.39
CA ASN A 508 -3.69 11.15 -12.03
C ASN A 508 -2.28 10.51 -12.02
N GLU A 509 -1.72 10.36 -10.85
CA GLU A 509 -0.38 9.78 -10.64
C GLU A 509 -0.27 8.39 -11.27
N PHE A 510 -1.32 7.59 -11.19
CA PHE A 510 -1.36 6.25 -11.78
C PHE A 510 -1.11 6.27 -13.28
N LEU A 511 -1.89 7.03 -14.05
CA LEU A 511 -1.75 7.13 -15.52
C LEU A 511 -0.47 7.86 -15.97
N SER A 512 0.23 8.54 -15.08
CA SER A 512 1.49 9.24 -15.36
C SER A 512 2.73 8.53 -14.83
N SER A 513 2.58 7.32 -14.30
CA SER A 513 3.70 6.53 -13.76
C SER A 513 4.14 5.42 -14.73
N PRO A 514 5.43 5.37 -15.11
CA PRO A 514 5.95 4.32 -15.99
C PRO A 514 5.76 2.90 -15.45
N GLU A 515 5.65 2.77 -14.15
CA GLU A 515 5.54 1.48 -13.46
C GLU A 515 4.14 0.86 -13.62
N TRP A 516 3.13 1.70 -13.86
CA TRP A 516 1.74 1.27 -13.89
C TRP A 516 1.17 1.17 -15.29
N ASP A 517 1.56 2.09 -16.17
CA ASP A 517 0.88 2.28 -17.43
C ASP A 517 1.74 1.92 -18.65
N GLY A 518 3.05 2.23 -18.63
CA GLY A 518 3.92 2.02 -19.79
C GLY A 518 3.51 2.82 -21.04
N SER A 519 2.57 3.77 -20.90
CA SER A 519 2.18 4.66 -21.99
C SER A 519 3.18 5.80 -22.18
N VAL A 520 3.09 6.46 -23.33
CA VAL A 520 3.90 7.66 -23.58
C VAL A 520 3.63 8.79 -22.56
N LEU A 521 2.46 8.82 -21.92
CA LEU A 521 2.14 9.76 -20.86
C LEU A 521 2.97 9.50 -19.60
N ALA A 522 3.21 8.24 -19.30
CA ALA A 522 4.02 7.79 -18.19
C ALA A 522 5.53 7.96 -18.44
N GLU A 523 5.99 7.78 -19.68
CA GLU A 523 7.41 7.88 -20.05
C GLU A 523 7.95 9.32 -20.07
N ARG A 524 7.06 10.33 -20.06
CA ARG A 524 7.48 11.74 -20.08
C ARG A 524 8.08 12.18 -18.75
N GLY A 525 9.37 12.52 -18.77
CA GLY A 525 10.10 13.04 -17.62
C GLY A 525 9.78 14.48 -17.22
N ASP A 526 9.02 15.23 -18.01
CA ASP A 526 8.69 16.65 -17.83
C ASP A 526 7.27 16.87 -17.26
N ARG A 527 6.66 15.83 -16.70
CA ARG A 527 5.37 15.94 -16.00
C ARG A 527 5.42 16.97 -14.88
N ARG A 528 4.41 17.82 -14.79
CA ARG A 528 4.31 18.88 -13.79
C ARG A 528 3.12 18.62 -12.87
N GLU A 529 3.37 18.59 -11.56
CA GLU A 529 2.30 18.43 -10.58
C GLU A 529 1.30 19.58 -10.69
N ALA A 530 0.00 19.24 -10.72
CA ALA A 530 -1.07 20.23 -10.79
C ALA A 530 -1.34 20.91 -9.45
N GLY A 531 -0.77 20.41 -8.33
CA GLY A 531 -1.01 20.91 -6.98
C GLY A 531 -2.44 20.66 -6.48
N LEU A 532 -3.03 19.57 -6.92
CA LEU A 532 -4.37 19.06 -6.57
C LEU A 532 -4.32 17.54 -6.55
N THR A 533 -5.18 16.95 -5.73
CA THR A 533 -5.51 15.53 -5.84
C THR A 533 -6.77 15.32 -6.70
N ASP A 534 -7.01 14.10 -7.11
CA ASP A 534 -8.23 13.68 -7.82
C ASP A 534 -9.50 13.96 -6.95
N LEU A 535 -9.43 13.66 -5.65
CA LEU A 535 -10.50 13.97 -4.70
C LEU A 535 -10.72 15.49 -4.56
N ASP A 536 -9.65 16.31 -4.54
CA ASP A 536 -9.79 17.77 -4.51
C ASP A 536 -10.47 18.29 -5.78
N ALA A 537 -10.15 17.70 -6.94
CA ALA A 537 -10.79 18.05 -8.20
C ALA A 537 -12.28 17.71 -8.20
N LEU A 538 -12.64 16.51 -7.73
CA LEU A 538 -14.03 16.09 -7.60
C LEU A 538 -14.79 16.99 -6.62
N ARG A 539 -14.25 17.25 -5.43
CA ARG A 539 -14.87 18.15 -4.44
C ARG A 539 -15.13 19.53 -5.01
N ARG A 540 -14.17 20.08 -5.73
CA ARG A 540 -14.29 21.38 -6.37
C ARG A 540 -15.37 21.39 -7.44
N TYR A 541 -15.40 20.35 -8.28
CA TYR A 541 -16.37 20.22 -9.36
C TYR A 541 -17.81 20.11 -8.80
N VAL A 542 -18.02 19.28 -7.78
CA VAL A 542 -19.32 19.14 -7.10
C VAL A 542 -19.79 20.47 -6.48
N ALA A 543 -18.86 21.23 -5.88
CA ALA A 543 -19.20 22.51 -5.23
C ALA A 543 -19.51 23.63 -6.23
N GLU A 544 -18.85 23.66 -7.39
CA GLU A 544 -18.93 24.75 -8.36
C GLU A 544 -20.01 24.49 -9.44
N GLU A 545 -20.23 23.22 -9.84
CA GLU A 545 -21.11 22.85 -10.96
C GLU A 545 -22.38 22.09 -10.54
N GLY A 546 -22.49 21.71 -9.26
CA GLY A 546 -23.68 20.96 -8.79
C GLY A 546 -25.00 21.77 -8.81
N PRO A 547 -26.17 21.11 -8.90
CA PRO A 547 -26.33 19.65 -8.83
C PRO A 547 -25.85 18.94 -10.11
N LEU A 548 -25.14 17.80 -9.92
CA LEU A 548 -24.58 17.05 -11.03
C LEU A 548 -25.59 16.06 -11.61
N SER A 549 -25.60 15.91 -12.93
CA SER A 549 -26.31 14.83 -13.64
C SER A 549 -25.30 13.89 -14.28
N ALA A 550 -25.71 12.66 -14.56
CA ALA A 550 -24.87 11.70 -15.27
C ALA A 550 -24.49 12.23 -16.66
N PRO A 551 -23.21 12.28 -17.02
CA PRO A 551 -22.80 12.61 -18.38
C PRO A 551 -23.41 11.64 -19.40
N GLU A 552 -23.75 12.15 -20.57
CA GLU A 552 -24.08 11.28 -21.71
C GLU A 552 -22.82 10.56 -22.18
N THR A 553 -22.92 9.22 -22.34
CA THR A 553 -21.86 8.40 -22.96
C THR A 553 -21.83 8.63 -24.48
N GLY A 554 -20.77 8.18 -25.15
CA GLY A 554 -20.55 8.34 -26.60
C GLY A 554 -19.32 9.18 -26.92
N ARG A 555 -18.42 9.33 -25.94
CA ARG A 555 -17.07 9.92 -26.13
C ARG A 555 -16.15 8.92 -26.82
N ILE A 556 -16.40 7.63 -26.59
CA ILE A 556 -15.65 6.51 -27.15
C ILE A 556 -16.56 5.72 -28.10
N SER A 557 -16.15 5.59 -29.35
CA SER A 557 -16.84 4.77 -30.35
C SER A 557 -16.01 3.52 -30.65
N VAL A 558 -16.56 2.32 -30.39
CA VAL A 558 -15.86 1.05 -30.62
C VAL A 558 -16.44 0.36 -31.85
N ILE A 559 -15.57 -0.01 -32.80
CA ILE A 559 -15.87 -0.77 -33.99
C ILE A 559 -15.21 -2.15 -33.84
N GLY A 560 -16.00 -3.20 -33.64
CA GLY A 560 -15.55 -4.58 -33.42
C GLY A 560 -16.02 -5.57 -34.46
#